data_c5ad851d64e879b7218cdd61dc0ba105
#
_entry.id   c5ad851d64e879b7218cdd61dc0ba105
#
_cell.length_a   1.000
_cell.length_b   1.000
_cell.length_c   1.000
_cell.angle_alpha   90.00
_cell.angle_beta   90.00
_cell.angle_gamma   90.00
#
_symmetry.space_group_name_H-M   'P 1'
#
loop_
_entity.id
_entity.type
_entity.pdbx_description
1 polymer ?
#
loop_
_entity_poly.entity_id
_entity_poly.type
_entity_poly.pdbx_seq_one_letter_code
_entity_poly.pdbx_strand_id
1 'polypeptide(L)'
;MEIMELKGVKRQYFSLKMSNFAVEKEEVRMNQETNQETISMAAQPEGRLVLRTEGLIKRYGKRTVVNDVSFDVKQGEIVGLLGPNGAGKTTSFYMTTGLIVPNGGHIYLGDEEVTKYPVYKRARAGIGYLAQEASVFRKMSVEDNILSVLEMTGKPRDYQLEKLEELIKEFRLGKVRRNKGDQLSGGERRRTEIARCLAIEPKFIMLDEPFAGVDPIAVEDIQQIVWKLKYRNIGILITDHNVDETLTITDRAYLLFEGRILFQGSPEELAENKVVREKYLTTSFVLRKKDFQLLEEERKAKEEEG
;
A
#
# COMPACT_ATOMS: atom_id res chain seq x y z
N MET A 1 3.65 -36.95 47.67
CA MET A 1 2.58 -35.95 47.66
C MET A 1 2.86 -34.83 46.66
N GLU A 2 4.08 -34.30 46.56
CA GLU A 2 4.47 -33.21 45.63
C GLU A 2 4.32 -33.49 44.11
N ILE A 3 4.45 -34.73 43.66
CA ILE A 3 4.36 -35.08 42.22
C ILE A 3 2.91 -35.03 41.69
N MET A 4 1.91 -35.18 42.56
CA MET A 4 0.49 -35.07 42.17
C MET A 4 0.02 -33.63 42.05
N GLU A 5 0.53 -32.69 42.87
CA GLU A 5 0.22 -31.25 42.79
C GLU A 5 0.80 -30.62 41.53
N LEU A 6 2.02 -30.95 41.14
CA LEU A 6 2.66 -30.47 39.90
C LEU A 6 1.93 -30.91 38.64
N LYS A 7 1.29 -32.08 38.63
CA LYS A 7 0.49 -32.57 37.51
C LYS A 7 -0.86 -31.82 37.43
N GLY A 8 -1.44 -31.46 38.56
CA GLY A 8 -2.69 -30.64 38.63
C GLY A 8 -2.48 -29.21 38.09
N VAL A 9 -1.43 -28.52 38.53
CA VAL A 9 -1.07 -27.17 38.09
C VAL A 9 -0.76 -27.14 36.58
N LYS A 10 0.01 -28.10 36.07
CA LYS A 10 0.28 -28.18 34.61
C LYS A 10 -0.99 -28.41 33.79
N ARG A 11 -1.91 -29.23 34.28
CA ARG A 11 -3.17 -29.48 33.59
C ARG A 11 -4.09 -28.24 33.55
N GLN A 12 -4.13 -27.51 34.65
CA GLN A 12 -4.88 -26.29 34.77
C GLN A 12 -4.31 -25.15 33.88
N TYR A 13 -2.98 -25.02 33.83
CA TYR A 13 -2.27 -24.10 32.97
C TYR A 13 -2.48 -24.43 31.48
N PHE A 14 -2.46 -25.69 31.13
CA PHE A 14 -2.73 -26.14 29.74
C PHE A 14 -4.20 -25.93 29.35
N SER A 15 -5.14 -26.14 30.26
CA SER A 15 -6.57 -25.88 30.05
C SER A 15 -6.86 -24.39 29.86
N LEU A 16 -6.25 -23.50 30.68
CA LEU A 16 -6.37 -22.03 30.53
C LEU A 16 -5.77 -21.55 29.20
N LYS A 17 -4.62 -22.10 28.82
CA LYS A 17 -3.96 -21.75 27.55
C LYS A 17 -4.77 -22.18 26.34
N MET A 18 -5.41 -23.33 26.38
CA MET A 18 -6.30 -23.84 25.33
C MET A 18 -7.62 -23.05 25.26
N SER A 19 -8.17 -22.63 26.41
CA SER A 19 -9.35 -21.77 26.48
C SER A 19 -9.08 -20.38 25.88
N ASN A 20 -7.96 -19.76 26.24
CA ASN A 20 -7.56 -18.47 25.67
C ASN A 20 -7.28 -18.56 24.15
N PHE A 21 -6.70 -19.68 23.69
CA PHE A 21 -6.45 -19.92 22.27
C PHE A 21 -7.75 -20.15 21.47
N ALA A 22 -8.78 -20.71 22.11
CA ALA A 22 -10.11 -20.89 21.52
C ALA A 22 -10.86 -19.54 21.41
N VAL A 23 -10.78 -18.69 22.43
CA VAL A 23 -11.35 -17.33 22.42
C VAL A 23 -10.66 -16.47 21.39
N GLU A 24 -9.31 -16.50 21.30
CA GLU A 24 -8.56 -15.78 20.27
C GLU A 24 -8.92 -16.22 18.83
N LYS A 25 -9.17 -17.51 18.63
CA LYS A 25 -9.63 -18.01 17.32
C LYS A 25 -11.04 -17.55 16.97
N GLU A 26 -11.92 -17.46 17.95
CA GLU A 26 -13.31 -17.02 17.77
C GLU A 26 -13.38 -15.51 17.51
N GLU A 27 -12.58 -14.68 18.20
CA GLU A 27 -12.44 -13.24 17.93
C GLU A 27 -11.86 -12.96 16.52
N VAL A 28 -10.84 -13.71 16.12
CA VAL A 28 -10.27 -13.61 14.77
C VAL A 28 -11.29 -14.02 13.71
N ARG A 29 -12.11 -15.05 13.99
CA ARG A 29 -13.16 -15.51 13.08
C ARG A 29 -14.31 -14.51 12.97
N MET A 30 -14.78 -13.95 14.09
CA MET A 30 -15.82 -12.91 14.09
C MET A 30 -15.37 -11.66 13.36
N ASN A 31 -14.12 -11.21 13.57
CA ASN A 31 -13.55 -10.09 12.81
C ASN A 31 -13.42 -10.39 11.30
N GLN A 32 -13.15 -11.65 10.93
CA GLN A 32 -13.12 -12.06 9.50
C GLN A 32 -14.50 -12.10 8.87
N GLU A 33 -15.52 -12.59 9.59
CA GLU A 33 -16.91 -12.63 9.12
C GLU A 33 -17.48 -11.21 8.98
N THR A 34 -17.25 -10.33 9.96
CA THR A 34 -17.61 -8.90 9.89
C THR A 34 -16.90 -8.18 8.74
N ASN A 35 -15.62 -8.49 8.48
CA ASN A 35 -14.85 -7.92 7.38
C ASN A 35 -15.37 -8.39 6.01
N GLN A 36 -15.75 -9.67 5.86
CA GLN A 36 -16.32 -10.18 4.61
C GLN A 36 -17.69 -9.58 4.32
N GLU A 37 -18.55 -9.42 5.34
CA GLU A 37 -19.84 -8.74 5.19
C GLU A 37 -19.69 -7.26 4.86
N THR A 38 -18.72 -6.56 5.47
CA THR A 38 -18.46 -5.14 5.20
C THR A 38 -17.92 -4.91 3.77
N ILE A 39 -17.08 -5.80 3.26
CA ILE A 39 -16.58 -5.74 1.88
C ILE A 39 -17.69 -6.05 0.87
N SER A 40 -18.60 -6.99 1.21
CA SER A 40 -19.72 -7.37 0.35
C SER A 40 -20.85 -6.34 0.34
N MET A 41 -21.05 -5.57 1.42
CA MET A 41 -22.16 -4.61 1.57
C MET A 41 -21.79 -3.15 1.30
N ALA A 42 -20.50 -2.82 1.04
CA ALA A 42 -20.12 -1.48 0.65
C ALA A 42 -20.67 -1.18 -0.76
N ALA A 43 -21.93 -0.72 -0.82
CA ALA A 43 -22.46 -0.09 -2.01
C ALA A 43 -21.47 0.98 -2.48
N GLN A 44 -20.97 0.85 -3.72
CA GLN A 44 -20.03 1.80 -4.30
C GLN A 44 -20.65 3.20 -4.21
N PRO A 45 -19.97 4.21 -3.64
CA PRO A 45 -20.42 5.57 -3.82
C PRO A 45 -20.36 5.84 -5.32
N GLU A 46 -21.47 6.30 -5.89
CA GLU A 46 -21.65 6.54 -7.32
C GLU A 46 -20.44 7.28 -7.89
N GLY A 47 -19.68 6.60 -8.77
CA GLY A 47 -18.66 7.21 -9.62
C GLY A 47 -17.19 6.96 -9.30
N ARG A 48 -16.78 6.33 -8.18
CA ARG A 48 -15.36 6.04 -7.90
C ARG A 48 -14.98 4.61 -8.28
N LEU A 49 -13.92 4.47 -9.09
CA LEU A 49 -13.37 3.16 -9.42
C LEU A 49 -12.70 2.53 -8.21
N VAL A 50 -12.81 1.20 -8.06
CA VAL A 50 -12.23 0.43 -6.95
C VAL A 50 -11.33 -0.66 -7.51
N LEU A 51 -10.12 -0.75 -6.98
CA LEU A 51 -9.22 -1.90 -7.16
C LEU A 51 -9.44 -2.83 -5.97
N ARG A 52 -9.97 -4.04 -6.18
CA ARG A 52 -10.28 -4.97 -5.08
C ARG A 52 -9.72 -6.36 -5.33
N THR A 53 -9.44 -7.04 -4.25
CA THR A 53 -9.02 -8.44 -4.23
C THR A 53 -9.99 -9.26 -3.41
N GLU A 54 -10.28 -10.48 -3.82
CA GLU A 54 -11.23 -11.38 -3.17
C GLU A 54 -10.60 -12.74 -2.96
N GLY A 55 -10.44 -13.16 -1.71
CA GLY A 55 -10.01 -14.49 -1.32
C GLY A 55 -8.66 -14.93 -1.88
N LEU A 56 -7.67 -14.03 -1.98
CA LEU A 56 -6.37 -14.35 -2.59
C LEU A 56 -5.66 -15.48 -1.84
N ILE A 57 -5.21 -16.47 -2.61
CA ILE A 57 -4.44 -17.60 -2.10
C ILE A 57 -3.15 -17.72 -2.90
N LYS A 58 -2.01 -17.87 -2.18
CA LYS A 58 -0.73 -18.22 -2.79
C LYS A 58 -0.01 -19.31 -2.02
N ARG A 59 0.41 -20.33 -2.75
CA ARG A 59 1.18 -21.48 -2.22
C ARG A 59 2.50 -21.61 -2.95
N TYR A 60 3.54 -21.91 -2.20
CA TYR A 60 4.85 -22.29 -2.71
C TYR A 60 5.20 -23.67 -2.16
N GLY A 61 5.13 -24.68 -3.01
CA GLY A 61 5.22 -26.09 -2.59
C GLY A 61 4.13 -26.42 -1.55
N LYS A 62 4.53 -26.84 -0.37
CA LYS A 62 3.61 -27.19 0.74
C LYS A 62 3.22 -25.98 1.62
N ARG A 63 3.88 -24.83 1.46
CA ARG A 63 3.66 -23.64 2.30
C ARG A 63 2.63 -22.72 1.65
N THR A 64 1.53 -22.47 2.35
CA THR A 64 0.59 -21.38 2.00
C THR A 64 1.10 -20.09 2.61
N VAL A 65 1.45 -19.11 1.77
CA VAL A 65 2.02 -17.81 2.17
C VAL A 65 0.94 -16.76 2.28
N VAL A 66 -0.07 -16.82 1.41
CA VAL A 66 -1.26 -15.98 1.44
C VAL A 66 -2.46 -16.92 1.45
N ASN A 67 -3.38 -16.72 2.38
CA ASN A 67 -4.49 -17.60 2.65
C ASN A 67 -5.77 -16.81 2.93
N ASP A 68 -6.59 -16.65 1.90
CA ASP A 68 -7.88 -15.95 1.97
C ASP A 68 -7.71 -14.45 2.31
N VAL A 69 -6.91 -13.74 1.51
CA VAL A 69 -6.66 -12.29 1.70
C VAL A 69 -7.53 -11.49 0.75
N SER A 70 -8.37 -10.63 1.33
CA SER A 70 -9.24 -9.70 0.62
C SER A 70 -8.99 -8.28 1.10
N PHE A 71 -8.78 -7.35 0.17
CA PHE A 71 -8.66 -5.91 0.44
C PHE A 71 -9.07 -5.10 -0.78
N ASP A 72 -9.34 -3.83 -0.57
CA ASP A 72 -9.70 -2.90 -1.64
C ASP A 72 -9.01 -1.55 -1.48
N VAL A 73 -8.93 -0.81 -2.58
CA VAL A 73 -8.45 0.56 -2.67
C VAL A 73 -9.41 1.34 -3.57
N LYS A 74 -9.90 2.48 -3.09
CA LYS A 74 -10.75 3.39 -3.87
C LYS A 74 -9.90 4.48 -4.52
N GLN A 75 -10.35 5.02 -5.66
CA GLN A 75 -9.71 6.23 -6.20
C GLN A 75 -9.78 7.38 -5.19
N GLY A 76 -8.67 8.11 -5.06
CA GLY A 76 -8.54 9.20 -4.10
C GLY A 76 -8.30 8.75 -2.66
N GLU A 77 -7.93 7.48 -2.44
CA GLU A 77 -7.62 6.90 -1.14
C GLU A 77 -6.18 6.38 -1.09
N ILE A 78 -5.54 6.50 0.06
CA ILE A 78 -4.23 5.90 0.35
C ILE A 78 -4.43 4.76 1.35
N VAL A 79 -4.14 3.54 0.93
CA VAL A 79 -4.30 2.32 1.73
C VAL A 79 -2.95 1.70 2.04
N GLY A 80 -2.69 1.40 3.32
CA GLY A 80 -1.51 0.68 3.77
C GLY A 80 -1.73 -0.83 3.78
N LEU A 81 -0.76 -1.61 3.29
CA LEU A 81 -0.72 -3.06 3.45
C LEU A 81 0.45 -3.43 4.35
N LEU A 82 0.19 -3.59 5.64
CA LEU A 82 1.17 -3.68 6.71
C LEU A 82 1.28 -5.10 7.27
N GLY A 83 2.29 -5.34 8.10
CA GLY A 83 2.49 -6.60 8.79
C GLY A 83 3.97 -6.98 8.95
N PRO A 84 4.30 -7.94 9.78
CA PRO A 84 5.69 -8.39 9.99
C PRO A 84 6.29 -9.04 8.75
N ASN A 85 7.60 -9.27 8.79
CA ASN A 85 8.29 -10.00 7.73
C ASN A 85 7.72 -11.42 7.60
N GLY A 86 7.46 -11.84 6.36
CA GLY A 86 6.85 -13.15 6.08
C GLY A 86 5.33 -13.22 6.26
N ALA A 87 4.65 -12.12 6.61
CA ALA A 87 3.18 -12.07 6.75
C ALA A 87 2.40 -12.24 5.43
N GLY A 88 3.07 -12.15 4.27
CA GLY A 88 2.44 -12.27 2.96
C GLY A 88 2.21 -10.95 2.23
N LYS A 89 2.61 -9.80 2.79
CA LYS A 89 2.45 -8.46 2.19
C LYS A 89 2.91 -8.39 0.74
N THR A 90 4.21 -8.56 0.52
CA THR A 90 4.84 -8.50 -0.81
C THR A 90 4.21 -9.48 -1.79
N THR A 91 3.83 -10.68 -1.32
CA THR A 91 3.16 -11.68 -2.17
C THR A 91 1.77 -11.22 -2.58
N SER A 92 0.96 -10.69 -1.64
CA SER A 92 -0.37 -10.15 -1.93
C SER A 92 -0.29 -8.93 -2.85
N PHE A 93 0.64 -8.05 -2.59
CA PHE A 93 0.95 -6.88 -3.41
C PHE A 93 1.36 -7.30 -4.84
N TYR A 94 2.27 -8.27 -4.99
CA TYR A 94 2.71 -8.75 -6.32
C TYR A 94 1.62 -9.52 -7.07
N MET A 95 0.69 -10.16 -6.39
CA MET A 95 -0.50 -10.72 -7.04
C MET A 95 -1.37 -9.59 -7.61
N THR A 96 -1.54 -8.49 -6.85
CA THR A 96 -2.34 -7.34 -7.28
C THR A 96 -1.69 -6.56 -8.43
N THR A 97 -0.36 -6.48 -8.49
CA THR A 97 0.36 -5.87 -9.63
C THR A 97 0.42 -6.77 -10.88
N GLY A 98 0.18 -8.07 -10.73
CA GLY A 98 0.29 -9.06 -11.81
C GLY A 98 1.69 -9.64 -12.01
N LEU A 99 2.63 -9.39 -11.08
CA LEU A 99 3.95 -10.02 -11.06
C LEU A 99 3.88 -11.49 -10.65
N ILE A 100 2.90 -11.84 -9.82
CA ILE A 100 2.64 -13.21 -9.36
C ILE A 100 1.20 -13.58 -9.68
N VAL A 101 0.99 -14.77 -10.23
CA VAL A 101 -0.35 -15.32 -10.45
C VAL A 101 -0.81 -15.99 -9.15
N PRO A 102 -2.01 -15.66 -8.61
CA PRO A 102 -2.56 -16.35 -7.45
C PRO A 102 -2.90 -17.81 -7.75
N ASN A 103 -2.95 -18.64 -6.71
CA ASN A 103 -3.46 -20.02 -6.81
C ASN A 103 -4.99 -20.08 -6.62
N GLY A 104 -5.59 -19.04 -6.07
CA GLY A 104 -7.03 -18.89 -5.86
C GLY A 104 -7.36 -17.44 -5.54
N GLY A 105 -8.65 -17.11 -5.61
CA GLY A 105 -9.15 -15.76 -5.46
C GLY A 105 -9.12 -14.95 -6.74
N HIS A 106 -9.66 -13.74 -6.67
CA HIS A 106 -9.88 -12.87 -7.81
C HIS A 106 -9.38 -11.45 -7.55
N ILE A 107 -9.08 -10.72 -8.62
CA ILE A 107 -8.64 -9.32 -8.58
C ILE A 107 -9.47 -8.56 -9.62
N TYR A 108 -10.09 -7.46 -9.18
CA TYR A 108 -10.98 -6.65 -10.01
C TYR A 108 -10.53 -5.20 -10.05
N LEU A 109 -10.69 -4.59 -11.20
CA LEU A 109 -10.60 -3.15 -11.42
C LEU A 109 -11.99 -2.64 -11.81
N GLY A 110 -12.74 -2.07 -10.85
CA GLY A 110 -14.18 -1.89 -10.99
C GLY A 110 -14.88 -3.24 -11.17
N ASP A 111 -15.60 -3.40 -12.28
CA ASP A 111 -16.29 -4.65 -12.63
C ASP A 111 -15.43 -5.60 -13.49
N GLU A 112 -14.28 -5.14 -13.96
CA GLU A 112 -13.40 -5.93 -14.82
C GLU A 112 -12.49 -6.84 -14.00
N GLU A 113 -12.56 -8.16 -14.24
CA GLU A 113 -11.64 -9.12 -13.64
C GLU A 113 -10.26 -9.08 -14.31
N VAL A 114 -9.24 -8.69 -13.55
CA VAL A 114 -7.86 -8.55 -14.03
C VAL A 114 -6.92 -9.64 -13.50
N THR A 115 -7.44 -10.67 -12.83
CA THR A 115 -6.66 -11.74 -12.15
C THR A 115 -5.58 -12.33 -13.03
N LYS A 116 -5.90 -12.61 -14.29
CA LYS A 116 -4.99 -13.23 -15.27
C LYS A 116 -4.24 -12.21 -16.15
N TYR A 117 -4.46 -10.90 -15.92
CA TYR A 117 -3.78 -9.88 -16.71
C TYR A 117 -2.30 -9.79 -16.30
N PRO A 118 -1.37 -9.87 -17.29
CA PRO A 118 0.03 -9.57 -17.02
C PRO A 118 0.21 -8.08 -16.71
N VAL A 119 1.36 -7.74 -16.10
CA VAL A 119 1.69 -6.38 -15.63
C VAL A 119 1.38 -5.30 -16.69
N TYR A 120 1.79 -5.50 -17.94
CA TYR A 120 1.59 -4.49 -18.99
C TYR A 120 0.11 -4.24 -19.33
N LYS A 121 -0.76 -5.25 -19.22
CA LYS A 121 -2.21 -5.07 -19.42
C LYS A 121 -2.81 -4.31 -18.24
N ARG A 122 -2.38 -4.62 -17.01
CA ARG A 122 -2.81 -3.88 -15.81
C ARG A 122 -2.36 -2.43 -15.88
N ALA A 123 -1.14 -2.16 -16.34
CA ALA A 123 -0.64 -0.81 -16.55
C ALA A 123 -1.52 -0.03 -17.56
N ARG A 124 -1.89 -0.64 -18.68
CA ARG A 124 -2.82 -0.05 -19.66
C ARG A 124 -4.25 0.14 -19.14
N ALA A 125 -4.69 -0.70 -18.21
CA ALA A 125 -5.98 -0.54 -17.53
C ALA A 125 -5.96 0.58 -16.47
N GLY A 126 -4.76 1.08 -16.11
CA GLY A 126 -4.58 2.20 -15.20
C GLY A 126 -3.98 1.83 -13.84
N ILE A 127 -3.32 0.68 -13.70
CA ILE A 127 -2.62 0.28 -12.47
C ILE A 127 -1.12 0.52 -12.66
N GLY A 128 -0.61 1.65 -12.13
CA GLY A 128 0.82 1.97 -12.09
C GLY A 128 1.53 1.17 -11.00
N TYR A 129 2.79 0.83 -11.22
CA TYR A 129 3.62 0.12 -10.25
C TYR A 129 4.97 0.80 -10.08
N LEU A 130 5.34 1.07 -8.84
CA LEU A 130 6.61 1.61 -8.44
C LEU A 130 7.34 0.60 -7.57
N ALA A 131 8.37 -0.04 -8.11
CA ALA A 131 9.14 -1.08 -7.46
C ALA A 131 9.99 -0.53 -6.30
N GLN A 132 10.35 -1.42 -5.37
CA GLN A 132 11.33 -1.16 -4.31
C GLN A 132 12.71 -0.83 -4.90
N GLU A 133 13.14 -1.63 -5.87
CA GLU A 133 14.42 -1.40 -6.55
C GLU A 133 14.34 -0.23 -7.54
N ALA A 134 15.46 0.49 -7.66
CA ALA A 134 15.55 1.63 -8.57
C ALA A 134 15.27 1.23 -10.02
N SER A 135 14.23 1.84 -10.60
CA SER A 135 13.75 1.56 -11.95
C SER A 135 14.16 2.58 -13.01
N VAL A 136 14.87 3.65 -12.62
CA VAL A 136 15.34 4.66 -13.60
C VAL A 136 16.33 4.06 -14.61
N PHE A 137 16.21 4.44 -15.86
CA PHE A 137 17.19 4.12 -16.87
C PHE A 137 18.49 4.89 -16.60
N ARG A 138 19.48 4.21 -16.06
CA ARG A 138 20.72 4.80 -15.50
C ARG A 138 21.48 5.68 -16.47
N LYS A 139 21.49 5.35 -17.77
CA LYS A 139 22.25 6.06 -18.82
C LYS A 139 21.43 7.14 -19.55
N MET A 140 20.15 7.22 -19.28
CA MET A 140 19.24 8.25 -19.81
C MET A 140 19.17 9.43 -18.85
N SER A 141 18.93 10.63 -19.39
CA SER A 141 18.66 11.81 -18.57
C SER A 141 17.31 11.67 -17.84
N VAL A 142 17.04 12.53 -16.84
CA VAL A 142 15.72 12.61 -16.20
C VAL A 142 14.63 12.88 -17.24
N GLU A 143 14.88 13.85 -18.13
CA GLU A 143 13.99 14.18 -19.24
C GLU A 143 13.69 12.98 -20.11
N ASP A 144 14.73 12.27 -20.59
CA ASP A 144 14.56 11.09 -21.44
C ASP A 144 13.85 9.94 -20.71
N ASN A 145 14.10 9.78 -19.41
CA ASN A 145 13.42 8.80 -18.59
C ASN A 145 11.89 9.01 -18.58
N ILE A 146 11.43 10.24 -18.46
CA ILE A 146 10.00 10.57 -18.46
C ILE A 146 9.46 10.52 -19.89
N LEU A 147 10.18 11.13 -20.84
CA LEU A 147 9.75 11.22 -22.24
C LEU A 147 9.59 9.83 -22.88
N SER A 148 10.49 8.89 -22.59
CA SER A 148 10.39 7.52 -23.11
C SER A 148 9.05 6.83 -22.75
N VAL A 149 8.51 7.12 -21.57
CA VAL A 149 7.20 6.60 -21.15
C VAL A 149 6.06 7.35 -21.82
N LEU A 150 6.17 8.68 -21.95
CA LEU A 150 5.19 9.48 -22.68
C LEU A 150 5.06 9.07 -24.14
N GLU A 151 6.17 8.76 -24.80
CA GLU A 151 6.18 8.26 -26.19
C GLU A 151 5.44 6.92 -26.33
N MET A 152 5.52 6.03 -25.35
CA MET A 152 4.79 4.77 -25.34
C MET A 152 3.27 4.94 -25.20
N THR A 153 2.76 6.12 -24.78
CA THR A 153 1.32 6.41 -24.71
C THR A 153 0.67 6.59 -26.07
N GLY A 154 1.44 6.86 -27.12
CA GLY A 154 0.95 7.16 -28.46
C GLY A 154 0.22 8.51 -28.61
N LYS A 155 0.27 9.36 -27.58
CA LYS A 155 -0.32 10.71 -27.60
C LYS A 155 0.46 11.64 -28.56
N PRO A 156 -0.15 12.72 -29.08
CA PRO A 156 0.53 13.70 -29.93
C PRO A 156 1.80 14.29 -29.25
N ARG A 157 2.78 14.67 -30.07
CA ARG A 157 4.06 15.18 -29.56
C ARG A 157 3.92 16.39 -28.68
N ASP A 158 3.05 17.32 -29.04
CA ASP A 158 2.80 18.54 -28.27
C ASP A 158 2.29 18.21 -26.87
N TYR A 159 1.35 17.28 -26.75
CA TYR A 159 0.88 16.76 -25.45
C TYR A 159 2.02 16.13 -24.65
N GLN A 160 2.89 15.31 -25.30
CA GLN A 160 4.01 14.67 -24.59
C GLN A 160 4.96 15.72 -24.01
N LEU A 161 5.27 16.79 -24.77
CA LEU A 161 6.16 17.84 -24.32
C LEU A 161 5.53 18.70 -23.21
N GLU A 162 4.26 19.05 -23.34
CA GLU A 162 3.52 19.78 -22.30
C GLU A 162 3.48 18.98 -20.98
N LYS A 163 3.14 17.69 -21.08
CA LYS A 163 3.11 16.79 -19.92
C LYS A 163 4.49 16.58 -19.29
N LEU A 164 5.54 16.52 -20.09
CA LEU A 164 6.92 16.47 -19.61
C LEU A 164 7.24 17.71 -18.78
N GLU A 165 6.94 18.92 -19.27
CA GLU A 165 7.19 20.17 -18.54
C GLU A 165 6.39 20.23 -17.23
N GLU A 166 5.12 19.82 -17.26
CA GLU A 166 4.28 19.70 -16.06
C GLU A 166 4.95 18.81 -15.01
N LEU A 167 5.35 17.60 -15.38
CA LEU A 167 5.97 16.63 -14.47
C LEU A 167 7.33 17.10 -13.95
N ILE A 168 8.20 17.68 -14.82
CA ILE A 168 9.49 18.24 -14.41
C ILE A 168 9.30 19.34 -13.36
N LYS A 169 8.32 20.22 -13.55
CA LYS A 169 8.00 21.31 -12.62
C LYS A 169 7.41 20.78 -11.31
N GLU A 170 6.41 19.92 -11.40
CA GLU A 170 5.70 19.35 -10.24
C GLU A 170 6.66 18.61 -9.30
N PHE A 171 7.53 17.78 -9.86
CA PHE A 171 8.50 16.97 -9.10
C PHE A 171 9.80 17.69 -8.79
N ARG A 172 9.90 19.01 -9.08
CA ARG A 172 11.09 19.84 -8.83
C ARG A 172 12.37 19.24 -9.44
N LEU A 173 12.26 18.68 -10.64
CA LEU A 173 13.35 18.01 -11.34
C LEU A 173 14.13 18.94 -12.29
N GLY A 174 13.76 20.22 -12.40
CA GLY A 174 14.35 21.17 -13.34
C GLY A 174 15.87 21.29 -13.23
N LYS A 175 16.43 21.32 -12.01
CA LYS A 175 17.88 21.42 -11.79
C LYS A 175 18.66 20.20 -12.27
N VAL A 176 18.04 19.01 -12.23
CA VAL A 176 18.66 17.72 -12.59
C VAL A 176 18.13 17.16 -13.90
N ARG A 177 17.34 17.94 -14.64
CA ARG A 177 16.66 17.54 -15.88
C ARG A 177 17.57 16.77 -16.86
N ARG A 178 18.81 17.24 -17.03
CA ARG A 178 19.79 16.67 -17.94
C ARG A 178 20.76 15.68 -17.29
N ASN A 179 20.69 15.52 -15.97
CA ASN A 179 21.52 14.54 -15.25
C ASN A 179 21.07 13.13 -15.61
N LYS A 180 22.03 12.21 -15.73
CA LYS A 180 21.75 10.80 -15.95
C LYS A 180 21.21 10.14 -14.68
N GLY A 181 20.42 9.08 -14.83
CA GLY A 181 19.82 8.37 -13.72
C GLY A 181 20.80 7.83 -12.69
N ASP A 182 22.05 7.51 -13.09
CA ASP A 182 23.13 7.08 -12.20
C ASP A 182 23.78 8.21 -11.39
N GLN A 183 23.49 9.47 -11.72
CA GLN A 183 24.01 10.67 -11.04
C GLN A 183 23.01 11.26 -10.02
N LEU A 184 21.83 10.70 -9.92
CA LEU A 184 20.76 11.21 -9.06
C LEU A 184 20.94 10.75 -7.61
N SER A 185 20.66 11.65 -6.67
CA SER A 185 20.46 11.29 -5.27
C SER A 185 19.25 10.34 -5.11
N GLY A 186 19.12 9.68 -3.96
CA GLY A 186 17.99 8.79 -3.67
C GLY A 186 16.63 9.46 -3.87
N GLY A 187 16.47 10.66 -3.31
CA GLY A 187 15.24 11.44 -3.43
C GLY A 187 14.95 11.92 -4.86
N GLU A 188 15.95 12.42 -5.60
CA GLU A 188 15.80 12.83 -7.01
C GLU A 188 15.40 11.65 -7.89
N ARG A 189 16.03 10.50 -7.66
CA ARG A 189 15.72 9.25 -8.36
C ARG A 189 14.27 8.84 -8.09
N ARG A 190 13.83 8.83 -6.82
CA ARG A 190 12.47 8.46 -6.46
C ARG A 190 11.43 9.40 -7.06
N ARG A 191 11.68 10.71 -7.03
CA ARG A 191 10.81 11.69 -7.71
C ARG A 191 10.73 11.46 -9.22
N THR A 192 11.85 11.09 -9.86
CA THR A 192 11.87 10.75 -11.30
C THR A 192 11.04 9.50 -11.59
N GLU A 193 11.12 8.48 -10.75
CA GLU A 193 10.34 7.24 -10.88
C GLU A 193 8.83 7.47 -10.72
N ILE A 194 8.45 8.30 -9.74
CA ILE A 194 7.03 8.67 -9.56
C ILE A 194 6.54 9.48 -10.77
N ALA A 195 7.33 10.45 -11.26
CA ALA A 195 6.99 11.22 -12.45
C ALA A 195 6.80 10.32 -13.69
N ARG A 196 7.66 9.31 -13.88
CA ARG A 196 7.50 8.29 -14.94
C ARG A 196 6.21 7.49 -14.77
N CYS A 197 5.89 7.10 -13.55
CA CYS A 197 4.64 6.37 -13.27
C CYS A 197 3.41 7.22 -13.60
N LEU A 198 3.45 8.52 -13.30
CA LEU A 198 2.36 9.46 -13.60
C LEU A 198 2.25 9.83 -15.09
N ALA A 199 3.29 9.65 -15.87
CA ALA A 199 3.28 9.91 -17.32
C ALA A 199 2.22 9.09 -18.08
N ILE A 200 1.82 7.92 -17.54
CA ILE A 200 0.74 7.08 -18.11
C ILE A 200 -0.64 7.40 -17.54
N GLU A 201 -0.78 8.42 -16.71
CA GLU A 201 -2.04 8.83 -16.06
C GLU A 201 -2.77 7.66 -15.38
N PRO A 202 -2.12 7.01 -14.39
CA PRO A 202 -2.69 5.84 -13.73
C PRO A 202 -3.91 6.22 -12.89
N LYS A 203 -4.86 5.30 -12.77
CA LYS A 203 -6.00 5.40 -11.86
C LYS A 203 -5.64 4.93 -10.44
N PHE A 204 -4.70 3.99 -10.37
CA PHE A 204 -4.13 3.44 -9.14
C PHE A 204 -2.61 3.37 -9.24
N ILE A 205 -1.93 3.60 -8.12
CA ILE A 205 -0.48 3.43 -7.99
C ILE A 205 -0.18 2.46 -6.87
N MET A 206 0.62 1.45 -7.20
CA MET A 206 1.12 0.45 -6.26
C MET A 206 2.54 0.83 -5.87
N LEU A 207 2.79 1.19 -4.61
CA LEU A 207 4.07 1.61 -4.06
C LEU A 207 4.67 0.50 -3.20
N ASP A 208 5.75 -0.12 -3.67
CA ASP A 208 6.48 -1.16 -2.95
C ASP A 208 7.65 -0.54 -2.19
N GLU A 209 7.57 -0.51 -0.87
CA GLU A 209 8.56 0.05 0.05
C GLU A 209 9.12 1.41 -0.41
N PRO A 210 8.26 2.44 -0.62
CA PRO A 210 8.68 3.71 -1.22
C PRO A 210 9.68 4.49 -0.37
N PHE A 211 9.79 4.20 0.91
CA PHE A 211 10.67 4.90 1.86
C PHE A 211 11.97 4.15 2.14
N ALA A 212 12.13 2.93 1.61
CA ALA A 212 13.31 2.11 1.85
C ALA A 212 14.59 2.74 1.27
N GLY A 213 15.63 2.88 2.11
CA GLY A 213 16.93 3.40 1.68
C GLY A 213 16.94 4.88 1.25
N VAL A 214 15.94 5.64 1.66
CA VAL A 214 15.81 7.09 1.42
C VAL A 214 16.15 7.83 2.71
N ASP A 215 16.84 8.98 2.58
CA ASP A 215 17.13 9.83 3.75
C ASP A 215 15.83 10.45 4.33
N PRO A 216 15.79 10.78 5.64
CA PRO A 216 14.57 11.24 6.30
C PRO A 216 13.93 12.50 5.68
N ILE A 217 14.76 13.43 5.17
CA ILE A 217 14.24 14.66 4.52
C ILE A 217 13.55 14.31 3.20
N ALA A 218 14.16 13.42 2.42
CA ALA A 218 13.56 12.97 1.17
C ALA A 218 12.34 12.05 1.39
N VAL A 219 12.25 11.33 2.51
CA VAL A 219 11.04 10.58 2.90
C VAL A 219 9.85 11.53 3.05
N GLU A 220 10.03 12.66 3.74
CA GLU A 220 8.97 13.66 3.92
C GLU A 220 8.53 14.28 2.58
N ASP A 221 9.49 14.60 1.70
CA ASP A 221 9.18 15.06 0.34
C ASP A 221 8.32 14.03 -0.44
N ILE A 222 8.67 12.74 -0.35
CA ILE A 222 7.93 11.66 -1.02
C ILE A 222 6.53 11.52 -0.41
N GLN A 223 6.40 11.58 0.91
CA GLN A 223 5.10 11.55 1.60
C GLN A 223 4.18 12.67 1.15
N GLN A 224 4.71 13.91 1.06
CA GLN A 224 3.93 15.04 0.53
C GLN A 224 3.47 14.82 -0.91
N ILE A 225 4.33 14.25 -1.76
CA ILE A 225 3.99 13.93 -3.14
C ILE A 225 2.86 12.90 -3.15
N VAL A 226 3.04 11.77 -2.45
CA VAL A 226 2.04 10.69 -2.38
C VAL A 226 0.71 11.21 -1.83
N TRP A 227 0.75 12.00 -0.77
CA TRP A 227 -0.43 12.65 -0.20
C TRP A 227 -1.20 13.48 -1.22
N LYS A 228 -0.50 14.26 -2.05
CA LYS A 228 -1.12 15.09 -3.09
C LYS A 228 -1.77 14.27 -4.21
N LEU A 229 -1.28 13.06 -4.50
CA LEU A 229 -1.83 12.21 -5.56
C LEU A 229 -3.28 11.80 -5.31
N LYS A 230 -3.70 11.68 -4.05
CA LYS A 230 -5.10 11.38 -3.73
C LYS A 230 -6.07 12.46 -4.22
N TYR A 231 -5.64 13.74 -4.21
CA TYR A 231 -6.47 14.85 -4.74
C TYR A 231 -6.56 14.87 -6.26
N ARG A 232 -5.70 14.10 -6.93
CA ARG A 232 -5.80 13.82 -8.37
C ARG A 232 -6.71 12.62 -8.67
N ASN A 233 -7.48 12.18 -7.70
CA ASN A 233 -8.35 11.00 -7.78
C ASN A 233 -7.58 9.70 -8.12
N ILE A 234 -6.35 9.57 -7.64
CA ILE A 234 -5.52 8.37 -7.79
C ILE A 234 -5.62 7.55 -6.51
N GLY A 235 -6.01 6.28 -6.62
CA GLY A 235 -5.98 5.34 -5.50
C GLY A 235 -4.55 4.82 -5.29
N ILE A 236 -4.10 4.71 -4.05
CA ILE A 236 -2.72 4.32 -3.74
C ILE A 236 -2.70 3.15 -2.77
N LEU A 237 -1.98 2.09 -3.13
CA LEU A 237 -1.64 1.00 -2.20
C LEU A 237 -0.16 1.07 -1.87
N ILE A 238 0.16 1.15 -0.59
CA ILE A 238 1.53 1.20 -0.08
C ILE A 238 1.83 -0.05 0.73
N THR A 239 2.95 -0.69 0.48
CA THR A 239 3.55 -1.65 1.41
C THR A 239 4.90 -1.12 1.85
N ASP A 240 5.17 -1.10 3.15
CA ASP A 240 6.46 -0.72 3.71
C ASP A 240 6.69 -1.45 5.04
N HIS A 241 7.95 -1.55 5.43
CA HIS A 241 8.34 -2.04 6.75
C HIS A 241 8.41 -0.91 7.79
N ASN A 242 8.48 0.35 7.34
CA ASN A 242 8.43 1.52 8.20
C ASN A 242 6.96 1.90 8.47
N VAL A 243 6.44 1.37 9.57
CA VAL A 243 5.04 1.51 9.97
C VAL A 243 4.68 2.95 10.25
N ASP A 244 5.57 3.68 10.96
CA ASP A 244 5.35 5.06 11.39
C ASP A 244 5.13 5.97 10.17
N GLU A 245 6.04 5.87 9.19
CA GLU A 245 5.97 6.69 7.98
C GLU A 245 4.79 6.32 7.08
N THR A 246 4.39 5.05 7.08
CA THR A 246 3.27 4.59 6.27
C THR A 246 1.93 4.97 6.88
N LEU A 247 1.72 4.69 8.17
CA LEU A 247 0.46 5.02 8.85
C LEU A 247 0.19 6.53 8.87
N THR A 248 1.26 7.33 8.92
CA THR A 248 1.14 8.79 8.88
C THR A 248 0.39 9.30 7.65
N ILE A 249 0.54 8.67 6.48
CA ILE A 249 -0.05 9.17 5.23
C ILE A 249 -1.21 8.34 4.71
N THR A 250 -1.55 7.22 5.36
CA THR A 250 -2.66 6.36 4.92
C THR A 250 -4.00 6.83 5.49
N ASP A 251 -5.07 6.67 4.72
CA ASP A 251 -6.44 6.90 5.17
C ASP A 251 -6.96 5.67 5.95
N ARG A 252 -6.53 4.47 5.57
CA ARG A 252 -6.75 3.21 6.28
C ARG A 252 -5.67 2.19 5.95
N ALA A 253 -5.57 1.14 6.75
CA ALA A 253 -4.62 0.08 6.51
C ALA A 253 -5.17 -1.31 6.80
N TYR A 254 -4.61 -2.29 6.11
CA TYR A 254 -4.80 -3.71 6.37
C TYR A 254 -3.54 -4.27 7.02
N LEU A 255 -3.69 -4.92 8.16
CA LEU A 255 -2.60 -5.61 8.83
C LEU A 255 -2.66 -7.10 8.50
N LEU A 256 -1.64 -7.57 7.77
CA LEU A 256 -1.44 -8.99 7.51
C LEU A 256 -0.64 -9.64 8.61
N PHE A 257 -1.08 -10.83 9.01
CA PHE A 257 -0.37 -11.69 9.94
C PHE A 257 -0.55 -13.15 9.53
N GLU A 258 0.54 -13.89 9.39
CA GLU A 258 0.54 -15.32 9.00
C GLU A 258 -0.31 -15.63 7.75
N GLY A 259 -0.24 -14.74 6.75
CA GLY A 259 -0.91 -14.92 5.46
C GLY A 259 -2.40 -14.58 5.45
N ARG A 260 -2.92 -13.92 6.49
CA ARG A 260 -4.33 -13.50 6.60
C ARG A 260 -4.43 -12.03 7.02
N ILE A 261 -5.57 -11.40 6.76
CA ILE A 261 -5.87 -10.09 7.36
C ILE A 261 -6.20 -10.34 8.85
N LEU A 262 -5.39 -9.73 9.71
CA LEU A 262 -5.61 -9.75 11.16
C LEU A 262 -6.52 -8.60 11.60
N PHE A 263 -6.34 -7.42 11.00
CA PHE A 263 -7.08 -6.21 11.31
C PHE A 263 -7.14 -5.29 10.09
N GLN A 264 -8.20 -4.49 10.02
CA GLN A 264 -8.31 -3.37 9.07
C GLN A 264 -8.97 -2.17 9.79
N GLY A 265 -8.61 -0.96 9.41
CA GLY A 265 -9.20 0.24 10.00
C GLY A 265 -8.36 1.48 9.70
N SER A 266 -8.74 2.60 10.32
CA SER A 266 -7.94 3.82 10.27
C SER A 266 -6.60 3.66 11.01
N PRO A 267 -5.63 4.54 10.78
CA PRO A 267 -4.39 4.54 11.53
C PRO A 267 -4.60 4.65 13.05
N GLU A 268 -5.59 5.41 13.48
CA GLU A 268 -5.98 5.59 14.88
C GLU A 268 -6.53 4.28 15.47
N GLU A 269 -7.45 3.62 14.77
CA GLU A 269 -8.02 2.33 15.18
C GLU A 269 -6.94 1.26 15.29
N LEU A 270 -5.97 1.21 14.34
CA LEU A 270 -4.83 0.30 14.43
C LEU A 270 -3.95 0.62 15.64
N ALA A 271 -3.67 1.91 15.89
CA ALA A 271 -2.82 2.35 16.99
C ALA A 271 -3.42 2.06 18.37
N GLU A 272 -4.74 2.05 18.50
CA GLU A 272 -5.46 1.78 19.76
C GLU A 272 -5.72 0.27 19.98
N ASN A 273 -5.71 -0.53 18.93
CA ASN A 273 -6.03 -1.95 19.02
C ASN A 273 -4.95 -2.73 19.78
N LYS A 274 -5.35 -3.39 20.89
CA LYS A 274 -4.42 -4.15 21.75
C LYS A 274 -3.71 -5.29 21.02
N VAL A 275 -4.42 -6.04 20.18
CA VAL A 275 -3.85 -7.18 19.43
C VAL A 275 -2.84 -6.68 18.40
N VAL A 276 -3.12 -5.57 17.73
CA VAL A 276 -2.22 -4.93 16.77
C VAL A 276 -0.94 -4.47 17.48
N ARG A 277 -1.08 -3.83 18.65
CA ARG A 277 0.06 -3.37 19.46
C ARG A 277 0.94 -4.54 19.93
N GLU A 278 0.35 -5.61 20.41
CA GLU A 278 1.09 -6.77 20.91
C GLU A 278 1.79 -7.56 19.80
N LYS A 279 1.17 -7.70 18.64
CA LYS A 279 1.67 -8.55 17.55
C LYS A 279 2.54 -7.81 16.53
N TYR A 280 2.38 -6.49 16.41
CA TYR A 280 3.03 -5.73 15.35
C TYR A 280 3.57 -4.36 15.75
N LEU A 281 2.74 -3.51 16.35
CA LEU A 281 3.19 -2.20 16.86
C LEU A 281 3.89 -2.39 18.20
N THR A 282 4.90 -1.57 18.48
CA THR A 282 5.51 -1.57 19.81
C THR A 282 4.62 -0.82 20.81
N THR A 283 4.80 -1.08 22.12
CA THR A 283 4.08 -0.34 23.17
C THR A 283 4.37 1.16 23.16
N SER A 284 5.51 1.56 22.59
CA SER A 284 5.94 2.97 22.44
C SER A 284 5.46 3.61 21.14
N PHE A 285 4.73 2.90 20.28
CA PHE A 285 4.21 3.46 19.05
C PHE A 285 3.24 4.61 19.33
N VAL A 286 3.47 5.77 18.70
CA VAL A 286 2.62 6.95 18.76
C VAL A 286 2.40 7.46 17.35
N LEU A 287 1.14 7.45 16.91
CA LEU A 287 0.77 8.03 15.63
C LEU A 287 0.99 9.55 15.64
N ARG A 288 1.72 10.07 14.67
CA ARG A 288 2.02 11.50 14.54
C ARG A 288 1.49 12.01 13.21
N LYS A 289 0.75 13.11 13.23
CA LYS A 289 0.40 13.84 12.02
C LYS A 289 1.58 14.69 11.57
N LYS A 290 1.78 14.82 10.27
CA LYS A 290 2.81 15.67 9.68
C LYS A 290 2.26 17.09 9.46
N ASP A 291 3.13 18.07 9.44
CA ASP A 291 2.76 19.50 9.32
C ASP A 291 1.89 19.77 8.07
N PHE A 292 2.17 19.10 6.96
CA PHE A 292 1.38 19.28 5.74
C PHE A 292 -0.06 18.78 5.87
N GLN A 293 -0.33 17.80 6.73
CA GLN A 293 -1.69 17.30 7.02
C GLN A 293 -2.44 18.29 7.91
N LEU A 294 -1.76 18.81 8.94
CA LEU A 294 -2.33 19.82 9.86
C LEU A 294 -2.69 21.10 9.10
N LEU A 295 -1.81 21.59 8.23
CA LEU A 295 -2.05 22.75 7.39
C LEU A 295 -3.25 22.56 6.45
N GLU A 296 -3.46 21.34 5.96
CA GLU A 296 -4.58 21.04 5.08
C GLU A 296 -5.91 20.93 5.85
N GLU A 297 -5.88 20.32 7.04
CA GLU A 297 -7.05 20.29 7.93
C GLU A 297 -7.48 21.72 8.30
N GLU A 298 -6.53 22.60 8.64
CA GLU A 298 -6.81 24.01 8.92
C GLU A 298 -7.39 24.76 7.71
N ARG A 299 -6.90 24.45 6.50
CA ARG A 299 -7.44 25.06 5.28
C ARG A 299 -8.89 24.64 5.04
N LYS A 300 -9.18 23.32 5.17
CA LYS A 300 -10.54 22.80 4.99
C LYS A 300 -11.52 23.36 6.02
N ALA A 301 -11.10 23.44 7.29
CA ALA A 301 -11.92 24.03 8.34
C ALA A 301 -12.29 25.49 8.03
N LYS A 302 -11.34 26.27 7.49
CA LYS A 302 -11.60 27.66 7.06
C LYS A 302 -12.50 27.76 5.81
N GLU A 303 -12.46 26.78 4.90
CA GLU A 303 -13.32 26.71 3.71
C GLU A 303 -14.76 26.29 4.07
N GLU A 304 -14.97 25.55 5.17
CA GLU A 304 -16.27 25.13 5.68
C GLU A 304 -16.96 26.22 6.55
N GLU A 305 -16.17 27.14 7.12
CA GLU A 305 -16.68 28.25 7.96
C GLU A 305 -17.04 29.53 7.16
N GLY A 306 -16.69 29.60 5.88
CA GLY A 306 -16.92 30.77 5.01
C GLY A 306 -17.94 30.50 3.91
#